data_9298b28137169fe672e23cabfb509b33
#
_entry.id   9298b28137169fe672e23cabfb509b33
#
_cell.length_a   1.000
_cell.length_b   1.000
_cell.length_c   1.000
_cell.angle_alpha   90.00
_cell.angle_beta   90.00
_cell.angle_gamma   90.00
#
_symmetry.space_group_name_H-M   'P 1'
#
loop_
_entity.id
_entity.type
_entity.pdbx_description
1 polymer ?
#
loop_
_entity_poly.entity_id
_entity_poly.type
_entity_poly.pdbx_seq_one_letter_code
_entity_poly.pdbx_strand_id
1 'polypeptide(L)'
;MKERILLIIPAYNEEENILKTCREIDEFNKKNKRKYDYVVINDGSRDKTGFILDKNNINHVDLIHNLGIGGAVQTGYKYAYYNNYDIAIQYDGDGQHDVSYVNNIIEPIIKGKADFVIGSRFV
;
A
#
# COMPACT_ATOMS: atom_id res chain seq x y z
N MET A 1 18.71 -7.92 10.94
CA MET A 1 17.76 -6.83 11.10
C MET A 1 16.62 -6.95 10.10
N LYS A 2 15.41 -6.72 10.54
CA LYS A 2 14.28 -6.82 9.64
C LYS A 2 14.00 -5.51 8.95
N GLU A 3 13.80 -5.57 7.67
CA GLU A 3 13.41 -4.40 6.90
C GLU A 3 11.96 -4.02 7.24
N ARG A 4 11.71 -2.73 7.30
CA ARG A 4 10.37 -2.21 7.44
C ARG A 4 9.82 -1.94 6.04
N ILE A 5 8.72 -2.61 5.71
CA ILE A 5 8.17 -2.59 4.37
C ILE A 5 6.78 -1.99 4.40
N LEU A 6 6.54 -1.02 3.53
CA LEU A 6 5.26 -0.35 3.42
C LEU A 6 4.62 -0.62 2.08
N LEU A 7 3.37 -1.04 2.10
CA LEU A 7 2.55 -1.13 0.90
C LEU A 7 1.76 0.16 0.76
N ILE A 8 1.86 0.79 -0.38
CA ILE A 8 1.16 2.02 -0.69
C ILE A 8 -0.05 1.68 -1.54
N ILE A 9 -1.24 1.96 -1.02
CA ILE A 9 -2.50 1.60 -1.67
C ILE A 9 -3.20 2.88 -2.12
N PRO A 10 -3.06 3.28 -3.38
CA PRO A 10 -3.82 4.43 -3.86
C PRO A 10 -5.28 4.05 -4.04
N ALA A 11 -6.17 4.91 -3.60
CA ALA A 11 -7.60 4.64 -3.65
C ALA A 11 -8.37 5.89 -4.05
N TYR A 12 -9.23 5.73 -5.03
CA TYR A 12 -10.14 6.79 -5.44
C TYR A 12 -11.50 6.17 -5.69
N ASN A 13 -12.47 6.54 -4.85
CA ASN A 13 -13.85 6.03 -4.93
C ASN A 13 -13.87 4.49 -4.92
N GLU A 14 -13.23 3.92 -3.91
CA GLU A 14 -13.13 2.48 -3.76
C GLU A 14 -13.95 1.95 -2.57
N GLU A 15 -15.08 2.59 -2.28
CA GLU A 15 -15.88 2.21 -1.12
C GLU A 15 -16.29 0.76 -1.13
N GLU A 16 -16.44 0.15 -2.31
CA GLU A 16 -16.88 -1.24 -2.40
C GLU A 16 -15.77 -2.25 -2.17
N ASN A 17 -14.52 -1.86 -2.39
CA ASN A 17 -13.41 -2.81 -2.38
C ASN A 17 -12.30 -2.51 -1.38
N ILE A 18 -12.23 -1.29 -0.87
CA ILE A 18 -11.07 -0.91 -0.07
C ILE A 18 -10.93 -1.73 1.21
N LEU A 19 -12.03 -2.03 1.88
CA LEU A 19 -11.98 -2.81 3.10
C LEU A 19 -11.52 -4.23 2.80
N LYS A 20 -12.01 -4.81 1.72
CA LYS A 20 -11.59 -6.15 1.32
C LYS A 20 -10.10 -6.20 1.06
N THR A 21 -9.58 -5.21 0.36
CA THR A 21 -8.16 -5.13 0.05
C THR A 21 -7.33 -5.11 1.33
N CYS A 22 -7.71 -4.27 2.28
CA CYS A 22 -6.99 -4.16 3.54
C CYS A 22 -7.07 -5.44 4.35
N ARG A 23 -8.24 -6.08 4.36
CA ARG A 23 -8.41 -7.34 5.08
C ARG A 23 -7.56 -8.46 4.49
N GLU A 24 -7.38 -8.47 3.18
CA GLU A 24 -6.53 -9.46 2.55
C GLU A 24 -5.09 -9.33 3.02
N ILE A 25 -4.61 -8.09 3.17
CA ILE A 25 -3.27 -7.87 3.69
C ILE A 25 -3.18 -8.30 5.15
N ASP A 26 -4.19 -7.97 5.95
CA ASP A 26 -4.22 -8.36 7.36
C ASP A 26 -4.18 -9.88 7.51
N GLU A 27 -4.95 -10.60 6.70
CA GLU A 27 -4.96 -12.05 6.73
C GLU A 27 -3.63 -12.64 6.32
N PHE A 28 -3.02 -12.08 5.30
CA PHE A 28 -1.70 -12.51 4.86
C PHE A 28 -0.69 -12.34 5.99
N ASN A 29 -0.74 -11.19 6.67
CA ASN A 29 0.20 -10.91 7.75
C ASN A 29 0.06 -11.88 8.92
N LYS A 30 -1.12 -12.42 9.14
CA LYS A 30 -1.31 -13.41 10.20
C LYS A 30 -0.58 -14.71 9.91
N LYS A 31 -0.41 -15.06 8.65
CA LYS A 31 0.14 -16.35 8.23
C LYS A 31 1.57 -16.27 7.78
N ASN A 32 2.07 -15.08 7.49
CA ASN A 32 3.39 -14.90 6.92
C ASN A 32 4.37 -14.42 7.97
N LYS A 33 5.62 -14.90 7.88
CA LYS A 33 6.64 -14.45 8.82
C LYS A 33 7.00 -13.00 8.61
N ARG A 34 7.07 -12.57 7.34
CA ARG A 34 7.35 -11.19 6.99
C ARG A 34 6.04 -10.44 6.95
N LYS A 35 5.95 -9.40 7.75
CA LYS A 35 4.75 -8.59 7.85
C LYS A 35 4.91 -7.33 7.01
N TYR A 36 3.82 -6.90 6.41
CA TYR A 36 3.80 -5.67 5.64
C TYR A 36 2.90 -4.66 6.32
N ASP A 37 3.43 -3.45 6.54
CA ASP A 37 2.58 -2.34 6.92
C ASP A 37 1.95 -1.80 5.64
N TYR A 38 0.85 -1.08 5.79
CA TYR A 38 0.26 -0.44 4.61
C TYR A 38 -0.36 0.89 4.98
N VAL A 39 -0.45 1.75 3.99
CA VAL A 39 -1.14 3.02 4.12
C VAL A 39 -2.00 3.20 2.87
N VAL A 40 -3.25 3.61 3.07
CA VAL A 40 -4.13 3.93 1.96
C VAL A 40 -4.01 5.41 1.67
N ILE A 41 -3.72 5.75 0.44
CA ILE A 41 -3.73 7.15 0.03
C ILE A 41 -5.09 7.42 -0.60
N ASN A 42 -5.95 8.04 0.17
CA ASN A 42 -7.30 8.36 -0.27
C ASN A 42 -7.23 9.60 -1.15
N ASP A 43 -7.29 9.40 -2.45
CA ASP A 43 -6.98 10.41 -3.43
C ASP A 43 -8.18 11.29 -3.76
N GLY A 44 -8.69 11.96 -2.73
CA GLY A 44 -9.80 12.89 -2.92
C GLY A 44 -11.11 12.20 -3.22
N SER A 45 -11.36 11.02 -2.66
CA SER A 45 -12.59 10.27 -2.92
C SER A 45 -13.82 11.07 -2.51
N ARG A 46 -14.87 10.94 -3.30
CA ARG A 46 -16.14 11.59 -3.05
C ARG A 46 -17.20 10.65 -2.51
N ASP A 47 -16.89 9.37 -2.47
CA ASP A 47 -17.79 8.36 -1.94
C ASP A 47 -17.46 8.08 -0.46
N LYS A 48 -17.83 6.94 0.05
CA LYS A 48 -17.64 6.58 1.46
C LYS A 48 -16.28 5.99 1.76
N THR A 49 -15.34 6.03 0.82
CA THR A 49 -14.00 5.46 1.04
C THR A 49 -13.37 5.99 2.34
N GLY A 50 -13.32 7.32 2.50
CA GLY A 50 -12.73 7.91 3.71
C GLY A 50 -13.43 7.49 4.97
N PHE A 51 -14.75 7.45 4.95
CA PHE A 51 -15.54 7.03 6.10
C PHE A 51 -15.21 5.59 6.51
N ILE A 52 -15.12 4.71 5.53
CA ILE A 52 -14.81 3.30 5.78
C ILE A 52 -13.42 3.15 6.39
N LEU A 53 -12.45 3.91 5.90
CA LEU A 53 -11.10 3.87 6.44
C LEU A 53 -11.07 4.32 7.89
N ASP A 54 -11.75 5.41 8.21
CA ASP A 54 -11.81 5.92 9.58
C ASP A 54 -12.52 4.94 10.50
N LYS A 55 -13.65 4.42 10.06
CA LYS A 55 -14.46 3.54 10.89
C LYS A 55 -13.70 2.25 11.25
N ASN A 56 -12.86 1.78 10.38
CA ASN A 56 -12.13 0.53 10.57
C ASN A 56 -10.70 0.73 11.06
N ASN A 57 -10.35 1.95 11.45
CA ASN A 57 -9.02 2.28 11.98
C ASN A 57 -7.89 1.90 11.03
N ILE A 58 -8.12 2.07 9.75
CA ILE A 58 -7.13 1.79 8.73
C ILE A 58 -6.24 3.02 8.57
N ASN A 59 -4.94 2.80 8.54
CA ASN A 59 -3.98 3.88 8.36
C ASN A 59 -4.12 4.48 6.96
N HIS A 60 -4.41 5.78 6.90
CA HIS A 60 -4.61 6.42 5.58
C HIS A 60 -4.23 7.89 5.61
N VAL A 61 -3.98 8.41 4.42
CA VAL A 61 -3.75 9.83 4.20
C VAL A 61 -4.84 10.31 3.25
N ASP A 62 -5.53 11.37 3.62
CA ASP A 62 -6.60 11.92 2.80
C ASP A 62 -6.09 13.13 2.03
N LEU A 63 -6.15 13.07 0.72
CA LEU A 63 -5.80 14.20 -0.13
C LEU A 63 -7.04 15.04 -0.34
N ILE A 64 -6.87 16.36 -0.33
CA ILE A 64 -7.98 17.29 -0.50
C ILE A 64 -8.54 17.22 -1.90
N HIS A 65 -7.66 17.07 -2.88
CA HIS A 65 -8.04 16.99 -4.29
C HIS A 65 -7.53 15.71 -4.90
N ASN A 66 -8.23 15.23 -5.91
CA ASN A 66 -7.76 14.08 -6.67
C ASN A 66 -6.51 14.49 -7.46
N LEU A 67 -5.39 13.84 -7.18
CA LEU A 67 -4.12 14.08 -7.84
C LEU A 67 -3.82 13.06 -8.94
N GLY A 68 -4.63 12.03 -9.03
CA GLY A 68 -4.35 10.93 -9.93
C GLY A 68 -3.39 9.94 -9.28
N ILE A 69 -3.24 8.78 -9.92
CA ILE A 69 -2.47 7.69 -9.33
C ILE A 69 -1.00 8.08 -9.11
N GLY A 70 -0.41 8.84 -10.04
CA GLY A 70 0.98 9.28 -9.87
C GLY A 70 1.18 10.13 -8.64
N GLY A 71 0.29 11.12 -8.43
CA GLY A 71 0.38 11.98 -7.26
C GLY A 71 0.12 11.23 -5.96
N ALA A 72 -0.85 10.31 -5.99
CA ALA A 72 -1.17 9.52 -4.81
C ALA A 72 0.01 8.63 -4.42
N VAL A 73 0.64 7.99 -5.39
CA VAL A 73 1.78 7.12 -5.13
C VAL A 73 2.97 7.92 -4.61
N GLN A 74 3.21 9.10 -5.17
CA GLN A 74 4.29 9.95 -4.66
C GLN A 74 4.04 10.38 -3.22
N THR A 75 2.79 10.66 -2.88
CA THR A 75 2.44 10.96 -1.48
C THR A 75 2.79 9.78 -0.59
N GLY A 76 2.50 8.57 -1.06
CA GLY A 76 2.85 7.36 -0.31
C GLY A 76 4.35 7.20 -0.11
N TYR A 77 5.14 7.49 -1.13
CA TYR A 77 6.60 7.41 -0.99
C TYR A 77 7.14 8.45 -0.02
N LYS A 78 6.57 9.66 0.00
CA LYS A 78 6.94 10.66 1.00
C LYS A 78 6.59 10.16 2.40
N TYR A 79 5.42 9.59 2.55
CA TYR A 79 5.01 9.02 3.82
C TYR A 79 6.01 7.95 4.28
N ALA A 80 6.41 7.08 3.37
CA ALA A 80 7.38 6.03 3.69
C ALA A 80 8.71 6.61 4.13
N TYR A 81 9.17 7.61 3.42
CA TYR A 81 10.44 8.26 3.73
C TYR A 81 10.41 8.90 5.12
N TYR A 82 9.35 9.65 5.41
CA TYR A 82 9.26 10.37 6.69
C TYR A 82 9.01 9.44 7.87
N ASN A 83 8.53 8.23 7.61
CA ASN A 83 8.26 7.25 8.66
C ASN A 83 9.31 6.15 8.72
N ASN A 84 10.44 6.35 8.06
CA ASN A 84 11.61 5.47 8.15
C ASN A 84 11.36 4.05 7.67
N TYR A 85 10.60 3.92 6.61
CA TYR A 85 10.46 2.61 5.97
C TYR A 85 11.66 2.34 5.07
N ASP A 86 12.08 1.10 5.03
CA ASP A 86 13.23 0.70 4.22
C ASP A 86 12.82 0.43 2.79
N ILE A 87 11.60 -0.07 2.60
CA ILE A 87 11.10 -0.46 1.30
C ILE A 87 9.65 0.02 1.19
N ALA A 88 9.31 0.60 0.06
CA ALA A 88 7.94 1.03 -0.20
C ALA A 88 7.53 0.51 -1.57
N ILE A 89 6.36 -0.09 -1.64
CA ILE A 89 5.86 -0.72 -2.86
C ILE A 89 4.42 -0.30 -3.08
N GLN A 90 4.13 0.11 -4.31
CA GLN A 90 2.74 0.36 -4.69
C GLN A 90 2.01 -0.97 -4.76
N TYR A 91 0.90 -1.07 -4.07
CA TYR A 91 0.05 -2.25 -4.09
C TYR A 91 -1.29 -1.87 -4.70
N ASP A 92 -1.63 -2.52 -5.78
CA ASP A 92 -2.87 -2.26 -6.48
C ASP A 92 -3.97 -3.14 -5.91
N GLY A 93 -4.95 -2.53 -5.31
CA GLY A 93 -6.00 -3.26 -4.60
C GLY A 93 -7.20 -3.60 -5.44
N ASP A 94 -7.07 -3.68 -6.76
CA ASP A 94 -8.21 -3.95 -7.62
C ASP A 94 -8.54 -5.44 -7.73
N GLY A 95 -7.87 -6.28 -6.95
CA GLY A 95 -8.19 -7.70 -6.92
C GLY A 95 -7.44 -8.55 -7.92
N GLN A 96 -6.60 -7.96 -8.74
CA GLN A 96 -5.85 -8.72 -9.74
C GLN A 96 -4.57 -9.31 -9.21
N HIS A 97 -4.08 -8.81 -8.09
CA HIS A 97 -2.87 -9.32 -7.46
C HIS A 97 -3.18 -9.69 -6.03
N ASP A 98 -2.65 -10.78 -5.55
CA ASP A 98 -2.76 -11.07 -4.14
C ASP A 98 -1.47 -10.66 -3.43
N VAL A 99 -1.50 -10.68 -2.11
CA VAL A 99 -0.40 -10.17 -1.31
C VAL A 99 0.85 -11.03 -1.46
N SER A 100 0.70 -12.32 -1.72
CA SER A 100 1.85 -13.20 -1.88
C SER A 100 2.73 -12.79 -3.06
N TYR A 101 2.13 -12.12 -4.04
CA TYR A 101 2.86 -11.56 -5.17
C TYR A 101 3.95 -10.59 -4.70
N VAL A 102 3.68 -9.87 -3.62
CA VAL A 102 4.64 -8.90 -3.09
C VAL A 102 5.93 -9.58 -2.64
N ASN A 103 5.84 -10.80 -2.10
CA ASN A 103 7.03 -11.53 -1.68
C ASN A 103 8.00 -11.72 -2.84
N ASN A 104 7.48 -11.94 -4.04
CA ASN A 104 8.32 -12.15 -5.21
C ASN A 104 9.08 -10.89 -5.62
N ILE A 105 8.52 -9.73 -5.33
CA ILE A 105 9.18 -8.45 -5.59
C ILE A 105 10.21 -8.16 -4.50
N ILE A 106 9.86 -8.46 -3.26
CA ILE A 106 10.67 -8.09 -2.10
C ILE A 106 11.96 -8.91 -2.00
N GLU A 107 11.89 -10.19 -2.31
CA GLU A 107 13.04 -11.07 -2.11
C GLU A 107 14.31 -10.59 -2.82
N PRO A 108 14.27 -10.20 -4.10
CA PRO A 108 15.49 -9.71 -4.75
C PRO A 108 16.04 -8.44 -4.10
N ILE A 109 15.16 -7.57 -3.59
CA ILE A 109 15.57 -6.33 -2.95
C ILE A 109 16.32 -6.64 -1.66
N ILE A 110 15.75 -7.51 -0.85
CA ILE A 110 16.34 -7.87 0.44
C ILE A 110 17.67 -8.56 0.28
N LYS A 111 17.81 -9.35 -0.77
CA LYS A 111 19.06 -10.05 -1.03
C LYS A 111 20.13 -9.15 -1.67
N GLY A 112 19.86 -7.87 -1.78
CA GLY A 112 20.83 -6.93 -2.33
C GLY A 112 20.91 -6.93 -3.84
N LYS A 113 19.91 -7.47 -4.50
CA LYS A 113 19.88 -7.52 -5.96
C LYS A 113 19.37 -6.22 -6.58
N ALA A 114 18.73 -5.41 -5.80
CA ALA A 114 18.21 -4.13 -6.24
C ALA A 114 18.16 -3.18 -5.08
N ASP A 115 18.40 -1.91 -5.33
CA ASP A 115 18.32 -0.89 -4.29
C ASP A 115 16.92 -0.37 -4.15
N PHE A 116 16.14 -0.42 -5.21
CA PHE A 116 14.88 0.28 -5.23
C PHE A 116 13.96 -0.31 -6.29
N VAL A 117 12.70 -0.53 -5.91
CA VAL A 117 11.69 -1.04 -6.82
C VAL A 117 10.42 -0.22 -6.65
N ILE A 118 9.80 0.16 -7.75
CA ILE A 118 8.54 0.87 -7.73
C ILE A 118 7.41 -0.12 -7.99
N GLY A 119 7.16 -0.93 -7.00
CA GLY A 119 6.00 -1.77 -6.91
C GLY A 119 5.51 -2.43 -8.20
N SER A 120 4.21 -2.51 -8.31
CA SER A 120 3.55 -3.23 -9.40
C SER A 120 3.84 -2.66 -10.79
N ARG A 121 4.45 -1.50 -10.84
CA ARG A 121 4.75 -0.90 -12.14
C ARG A 121 5.76 -1.70 -12.95
N PHE A 122 6.47 -2.55 -12.29
CA PHE A 122 7.52 -3.33 -12.94
C PHE A 122 7.05 -4.71 -13.36
N VAL A 123 5.81 -4.94 -13.28
CA VAL A 123 5.26 -6.26 -13.60
C VAL A 123 4.19 -6.15 -14.63
#